data_1646270b36dd5573e92fe43bb06b783d
#
_entry.id   1646270b36dd5573e92fe43bb06b783d
#
_cell.length_a   1.000
_cell.length_b   1.000
_cell.length_c   1.000
_cell.angle_alpha   90.00
_cell.angle_beta   90.00
_cell.angle_gamma   90.00
#
_symmetry.space_group_name_H-M   'P 1'
#
loop_
_entity.id
_entity.type
_entity.pdbx_description
1 polymer ?
#
loop_
_entity_poly.entity_id
_entity_poly.type
_entity_poly.pdbx_seq_one_letter_code
_entity_poly.pdbx_strand_id
1 'polypeptide(L)'
;MKQNAPVARRYARALHALANEARRAEPVADELVAFEQLLGTDQELREALLRPWVKAATKRAIVLEVAARLELSPLTRNFLALVAQRRRLDVLGEIILAYRATVDEAAGRVRARVRSAAPLSDGERAGLRERLGRRLGKTVLLDTEVDPGLLGGFVAEVGSRVLDMSVAGQLAALRERIIKGAGGAA
;
A
#
# COMPACT_ATOMS: atom_id res chain seq x y z
N MET A 1 8.58 -9.41 -9.09
CA MET A 1 7.60 -8.39 -8.68
C MET A 1 7.91 -6.93 -9.07
N LYS A 2 9.09 -6.57 -9.63
CA LYS A 2 9.40 -5.16 -9.99
C LYS A 2 9.00 -4.71 -11.40
N GLN A 3 8.57 -5.59 -12.29
CA GLN A 3 8.33 -5.25 -13.71
C GLN A 3 7.01 -4.47 -13.96
N ASN A 4 6.02 -4.57 -13.10
CA ASN A 4 4.71 -3.94 -13.30
C ASN A 4 4.55 -2.55 -12.64
N ALA A 5 5.49 -2.13 -11.81
CA ALA A 5 5.42 -0.85 -11.09
C ALA A 5 5.26 0.40 -11.99
N PRO A 6 5.90 0.50 -13.18
CA PRO A 6 5.67 1.65 -14.08
C PRO A 6 4.25 1.67 -14.65
N VAL A 7 3.70 0.49 -14.95
CA VAL A 7 2.32 0.36 -15.45
C VAL A 7 1.33 0.77 -14.36
N ALA A 8 1.49 0.21 -13.15
CA ALA A 8 0.65 0.52 -12.01
C ALA A 8 0.62 2.03 -11.72
N ARG A 9 1.79 2.68 -11.68
CA ARG A 9 1.87 4.14 -11.45
C ARG A 9 1.17 4.96 -12.53
N ARG A 10 1.22 4.53 -13.80
CA ARG A 10 0.53 5.23 -14.89
C ARG A 10 -0.99 5.18 -14.72
N TYR A 11 -1.54 4.00 -14.40
CA TYR A 11 -2.96 3.84 -14.11
C TYR A 11 -3.38 4.65 -12.88
N ALA A 12 -2.59 4.57 -11.81
CA ALA A 12 -2.84 5.31 -10.58
C ALA A 12 -2.89 6.83 -10.80
N ARG A 13 -1.93 7.40 -11.53
CA ARG A 13 -1.90 8.82 -11.85
C ARG A 13 -3.09 9.26 -12.69
N ALA A 14 -3.45 8.49 -13.71
CA ALA A 14 -4.60 8.79 -14.56
C ALA A 14 -5.91 8.78 -13.76
N LEU A 15 -6.11 7.77 -12.92
CA LEU A 15 -7.28 7.69 -12.05
C LEU A 15 -7.30 8.83 -11.03
N HIS A 16 -6.15 9.16 -10.42
CA HIS A 16 -6.05 10.25 -9.46
C HIS A 16 -6.42 11.60 -10.08
N ALA A 17 -5.98 11.89 -11.31
CA ALA A 17 -6.35 13.12 -12.00
C ALA A 17 -7.88 13.27 -12.12
N LEU A 18 -8.56 12.22 -12.61
CA LEU A 18 -10.02 12.20 -12.74
C LEU A 18 -10.74 12.27 -11.39
N ALA A 19 -10.24 11.52 -10.39
CA ALA A 19 -10.83 11.48 -9.06
C ALA A 19 -10.65 12.82 -8.32
N ASN A 20 -9.55 13.52 -8.56
CA ASN A 20 -9.29 14.84 -7.98
C ASN A 20 -10.20 15.91 -8.61
N GLU A 21 -10.41 15.89 -9.93
CA GLU A 21 -11.37 16.76 -10.61
C GLU A 21 -12.79 16.56 -10.06
N ALA A 22 -13.17 15.30 -9.79
CA ALA A 22 -14.44 14.96 -9.19
C ALA A 22 -14.49 15.17 -7.64
N ARG A 23 -13.40 15.60 -7.01
CA ARG A 23 -13.23 15.72 -5.54
C ARG A 23 -13.53 14.42 -4.79
N ARG A 24 -13.19 13.28 -5.38
CA ARG A 24 -13.48 11.93 -4.85
C ARG A 24 -12.23 11.07 -4.69
N ALA A 25 -11.06 11.66 -4.52
CA ALA A 25 -9.81 10.93 -4.47
C ALA A 25 -9.78 9.87 -3.34
N GLU A 26 -10.23 10.22 -2.13
CA GLU A 26 -10.29 9.29 -1.00
C GLU A 26 -11.39 8.24 -1.16
N PRO A 27 -12.67 8.59 -1.46
CA PRO A 27 -13.70 7.58 -1.69
C PRO A 27 -13.34 6.55 -2.77
N VAL A 28 -12.70 6.97 -3.85
CA VAL A 28 -12.23 6.05 -4.90
C VAL A 28 -11.16 5.09 -4.36
N ALA A 29 -10.27 5.54 -3.46
CA ALA A 29 -9.30 4.65 -2.83
C ALA A 29 -9.99 3.55 -2.00
N ASP A 30 -11.00 3.91 -1.23
CA ASP A 30 -11.76 2.98 -0.39
C ASP A 30 -12.58 2.00 -1.25
N GLU A 31 -13.21 2.49 -2.31
CA GLU A 31 -13.93 1.67 -3.29
C GLU A 31 -13.02 0.63 -3.96
N LEU A 32 -11.81 1.01 -4.33
CA LEU A 32 -10.83 0.09 -4.91
C LEU A 32 -10.38 -0.98 -3.91
N VAL A 33 -10.16 -0.60 -2.65
CA VAL A 33 -9.79 -1.54 -1.59
C VAL A 33 -10.91 -2.52 -1.32
N ALA A 34 -12.18 -2.07 -1.28
CA ALA A 34 -13.33 -2.95 -1.10
C ALA A 34 -13.42 -3.99 -2.22
N PHE A 35 -13.19 -3.58 -3.47
CA PHE A 35 -13.15 -4.51 -4.61
C PHE A 35 -11.99 -5.52 -4.50
N GLU A 36 -10.80 -5.08 -4.09
CA GLU A 36 -9.64 -5.96 -3.88
C GLU A 36 -9.88 -6.98 -2.76
N GLN A 37 -10.49 -6.55 -1.65
CA GLN A 37 -10.85 -7.43 -0.53
C GLN A 37 -11.81 -8.52 -0.98
N LEU A 38 -12.83 -8.18 -1.78
CA LEU A 38 -13.73 -9.18 -2.34
C LEU A 38 -13.00 -10.20 -3.21
N LEU A 39 -12.06 -9.74 -4.06
CA LEU A 39 -11.21 -10.66 -4.84
C LEU A 39 -10.31 -11.54 -3.97
N GLY A 40 -9.97 -11.07 -2.77
CA GLY A 40 -9.18 -11.84 -1.80
C GLY A 40 -10.00 -12.93 -1.10
N THR A 41 -11.30 -12.71 -0.90
CA THR A 41 -12.20 -13.63 -0.18
C THR A 41 -12.94 -14.59 -1.12
N ASP A 42 -13.24 -14.18 -2.34
CA ASP A 42 -13.96 -14.98 -3.34
C ASP A 42 -12.96 -15.58 -4.36
N GLN A 43 -12.61 -16.85 -4.12
CA GLN A 43 -11.67 -17.56 -4.97
C GLN A 43 -12.23 -17.82 -6.38
N GLU A 44 -13.53 -18.10 -6.52
CA GLU A 44 -14.14 -18.36 -7.83
C GLU A 44 -14.11 -17.11 -8.71
N LEU A 45 -14.50 -15.98 -8.13
CA LEU A 45 -14.43 -14.67 -8.79
C LEU A 45 -13.00 -14.34 -9.20
N ARG A 46 -12.06 -14.50 -8.29
CA ARG A 46 -10.63 -14.25 -8.55
C ARG A 46 -10.12 -15.11 -9.70
N GLU A 47 -10.42 -16.42 -9.69
CA GLU A 47 -10.01 -17.33 -10.75
C GLU A 47 -10.65 -16.92 -12.09
N ALA A 48 -11.94 -16.66 -12.13
CA ALA A 48 -12.64 -16.24 -13.35
C ALA A 48 -12.01 -14.98 -13.96
N LEU A 49 -11.60 -14.02 -13.12
CA LEU A 49 -11.01 -12.77 -13.57
C LEU A 49 -9.52 -12.88 -13.96
N LEU A 50 -8.75 -13.79 -13.34
CA LEU A 50 -7.32 -13.94 -13.63
C LEU A 50 -7.01 -14.94 -14.74
N ARG A 51 -7.87 -15.93 -14.98
CA ARG A 51 -7.65 -16.97 -16.03
C ARG A 51 -7.41 -16.37 -17.41
N PRO A 52 -6.32 -16.73 -18.11
CA PRO A 52 -5.94 -16.11 -19.39
C PRO A 52 -6.90 -16.43 -20.55
N TRP A 53 -7.58 -17.59 -20.50
CA TRP A 53 -8.53 -18.01 -21.55
C TRP A 53 -9.91 -17.35 -21.45
N VAL A 54 -10.25 -16.70 -20.34
CA VAL A 54 -11.48 -15.95 -20.24
C VAL A 54 -11.39 -14.66 -21.07
N LYS A 55 -12.37 -14.46 -21.96
CA LYS A 55 -12.39 -13.31 -22.87
C LYS A 55 -12.44 -11.97 -22.08
N ALA A 56 -11.76 -10.95 -22.59
CA ALA A 56 -11.74 -9.64 -21.96
C ALA A 56 -13.14 -9.02 -21.80
N ALA A 57 -14.04 -9.26 -22.75
CA ALA A 57 -15.43 -8.82 -22.68
C ALA A 57 -16.19 -9.48 -21.51
N THR A 58 -15.97 -10.77 -21.28
CA THR A 58 -16.56 -11.51 -20.15
C THR A 58 -16.04 -10.97 -18.82
N LYS A 59 -14.70 -10.79 -18.71
CA LYS A 59 -14.09 -10.19 -17.51
C LYS A 59 -14.67 -8.81 -17.20
N ARG A 60 -14.81 -7.98 -18.25
CA ARG A 60 -15.42 -6.66 -18.13
C ARG A 60 -16.86 -6.73 -17.62
N ALA A 61 -17.67 -7.65 -18.14
CA ALA A 61 -19.06 -7.84 -17.72
C ALA A 61 -19.13 -8.26 -16.24
N ILE A 62 -18.32 -9.24 -15.82
CA ILE A 62 -18.24 -9.69 -14.43
C ILE A 62 -17.85 -8.51 -13.51
N VAL A 63 -16.82 -7.75 -13.87
CA VAL A 63 -16.36 -6.59 -13.09
C VAL A 63 -17.47 -5.54 -12.95
N LEU A 64 -18.23 -5.26 -14.00
CA LEU A 64 -19.33 -4.29 -13.95
C LEU A 64 -20.46 -4.76 -13.03
N GLU A 65 -20.82 -6.05 -13.08
CA GLU A 65 -21.82 -6.65 -12.22
C GLU A 65 -21.41 -6.60 -10.74
N VAL A 66 -20.18 -7.01 -10.44
CA VAL A 66 -19.60 -6.95 -9.09
C VAL A 66 -19.54 -5.52 -8.58
N ALA A 67 -19.07 -4.59 -9.40
CA ALA A 67 -18.99 -3.18 -9.04
C ALA A 67 -20.36 -2.53 -8.82
N ALA A 68 -21.40 -3.02 -9.49
CA ALA A 68 -22.78 -2.59 -9.25
C ALA A 68 -23.30 -3.09 -7.90
N ARG A 69 -23.03 -4.36 -7.55
CA ARG A 69 -23.42 -4.94 -6.25
C ARG A 69 -22.70 -4.29 -5.05
N LEU A 70 -21.46 -3.85 -5.25
CA LEU A 70 -20.70 -3.08 -4.27
C LEU A 70 -21.06 -1.59 -4.26
N GLU A 71 -22.04 -1.16 -5.06
CA GLU A 71 -22.47 0.24 -5.18
C GLU A 71 -21.33 1.22 -5.48
N LEU A 72 -20.30 0.74 -6.20
CA LEU A 72 -19.15 1.58 -6.52
C LEU A 72 -19.55 2.76 -7.43
N SER A 73 -18.85 3.87 -7.30
CA SER A 73 -19.08 5.06 -8.11
C SER A 73 -18.87 4.79 -9.62
N PRO A 74 -19.51 5.55 -10.51
CA PRO A 74 -19.34 5.41 -11.95
C PRO A 74 -17.87 5.51 -12.38
N LEU A 75 -17.07 6.36 -11.72
CA LEU A 75 -15.65 6.51 -12.00
C LEU A 75 -14.88 5.23 -11.71
N THR A 76 -15.05 4.66 -10.52
CA THR A 76 -14.39 3.41 -10.12
C THR A 76 -14.85 2.24 -10.97
N ARG A 77 -16.15 2.12 -11.25
CA ARG A 77 -16.69 1.11 -12.17
C ARG A 77 -16.05 1.15 -13.55
N ASN A 78 -16.02 2.32 -14.15
CA ASN A 78 -15.43 2.51 -15.48
C ASN A 78 -13.93 2.20 -15.49
N PHE A 79 -13.23 2.60 -14.44
CA PHE A 79 -11.81 2.30 -14.28
C PHE A 79 -11.55 0.79 -14.17
N LEU A 80 -12.25 0.10 -13.29
CA LEU A 80 -12.12 -1.35 -13.12
C LEU A 80 -12.48 -2.11 -14.41
N ALA A 81 -13.53 -1.68 -15.11
CA ALA A 81 -13.92 -2.22 -16.41
C ALA A 81 -12.82 -2.03 -17.47
N LEU A 82 -12.15 -0.86 -17.49
CA LEU A 82 -11.01 -0.60 -18.36
C LEU A 82 -9.83 -1.52 -18.04
N VAL A 83 -9.48 -1.67 -16.76
CA VAL A 83 -8.41 -2.57 -16.30
C VAL A 83 -8.69 -4.02 -16.73
N ALA A 84 -9.94 -4.49 -16.56
CA ALA A 84 -10.38 -5.80 -17.00
C ALA A 84 -10.27 -5.98 -18.53
N GLN A 85 -10.73 -4.99 -19.29
CA GLN A 85 -10.66 -4.99 -20.75
C GLN A 85 -9.22 -5.02 -21.27
N ARG A 86 -8.30 -4.36 -20.57
CA ARG A 86 -6.86 -4.36 -20.88
C ARG A 86 -6.14 -5.60 -20.35
N ARG A 87 -6.86 -6.54 -19.74
CA ARG A 87 -6.30 -7.77 -19.13
C ARG A 87 -5.21 -7.48 -18.11
N ARG A 88 -5.41 -6.42 -17.28
CA ARG A 88 -4.45 -5.95 -16.27
C ARG A 88 -4.96 -6.10 -14.85
N LEU A 89 -5.92 -7.00 -14.62
CA LEU A 89 -6.42 -7.29 -13.26
C LEU A 89 -5.36 -7.98 -12.38
N ASP A 90 -4.37 -8.63 -13.00
CA ASP A 90 -3.21 -9.22 -12.34
C ASP A 90 -2.34 -8.19 -11.60
N VAL A 91 -2.35 -6.93 -12.05
CA VAL A 91 -1.59 -5.82 -11.44
C VAL A 91 -2.48 -4.88 -10.62
N LEU A 92 -3.74 -5.25 -10.36
CA LEU A 92 -4.69 -4.37 -9.67
C LEU A 92 -4.21 -3.98 -8.28
N GLY A 93 -3.66 -4.91 -7.49
CA GLY A 93 -3.13 -4.62 -6.16
C GLY A 93 -2.01 -3.58 -6.19
N GLU A 94 -1.09 -3.67 -7.17
CA GLU A 94 -0.02 -2.68 -7.34
C GLU A 94 -0.59 -1.32 -7.79
N ILE A 95 -1.66 -1.30 -8.60
CA ILE A 95 -2.36 -0.07 -8.98
C ILE A 95 -2.99 0.59 -7.76
N ILE A 96 -3.67 -0.17 -6.91
CA ILE A 96 -4.31 0.32 -5.68
C ILE A 96 -3.27 0.91 -4.73
N LEU A 97 -2.17 0.20 -4.50
CA LEU A 97 -1.06 0.69 -3.68
C LEU A 97 -0.48 2.01 -4.23
N ALA A 98 -0.24 2.07 -5.55
CA ALA A 98 0.26 3.28 -6.19
C ALA A 98 -0.75 4.43 -6.14
N TYR A 99 -2.05 4.14 -6.28
CA TYR A 99 -3.11 5.14 -6.20
C TYR A 99 -3.20 5.73 -4.78
N ARG A 100 -3.25 4.88 -3.74
CA ARG A 100 -3.26 5.33 -2.34
C ARG A 100 -2.05 6.18 -2.01
N ALA A 101 -0.85 5.78 -2.48
CA ALA A 101 0.36 6.57 -2.30
C ALA A 101 0.26 7.96 -2.96
N THR A 102 -0.36 8.06 -4.15
CA THR A 102 -0.57 9.33 -4.86
C THR A 102 -1.58 10.22 -4.13
N VAL A 103 -2.67 9.65 -3.62
CA VAL A 103 -3.68 10.38 -2.81
C VAL A 103 -3.06 10.91 -1.52
N ASP A 104 -2.31 10.06 -0.80
CA ASP A 104 -1.65 10.45 0.44
C ASP A 104 -0.61 11.55 0.19
N GLU A 105 0.18 11.45 -0.88
CA GLU A 105 1.18 12.46 -1.25
C GLU A 105 0.52 13.81 -1.59
N ALA A 106 -0.57 13.81 -2.34
CA ALA A 106 -1.33 15.01 -2.68
C ALA A 106 -1.94 15.68 -1.45
N ALA A 107 -2.30 14.89 -0.42
CA ALA A 107 -2.81 15.37 0.86
C ALA A 107 -1.70 15.73 1.88
N GLY A 108 -0.43 15.72 1.47
CA GLY A 108 0.70 15.97 2.39
C GLY A 108 0.87 14.91 3.48
N ARG A 109 0.33 13.72 3.25
CA ARG A 109 0.41 12.58 4.17
C ARG A 109 1.43 11.55 3.68
N VAL A 110 1.87 10.69 4.59
CA VAL A 110 2.70 9.53 4.26
C VAL A 110 2.29 8.33 5.12
N ARG A 111 2.16 7.15 4.52
CA ARG A 111 1.93 5.91 5.25
C ARG A 111 3.23 5.34 5.77
N ALA A 112 3.21 4.97 7.05
CA ALA A 112 4.26 4.21 7.70
C ALA A 112 3.70 2.87 8.18
N ARG A 113 4.18 1.77 7.59
CA ARG A 113 3.90 0.43 8.10
C ARG A 113 4.89 0.14 9.22
N VAL A 114 4.37 -0.14 10.39
CA VAL A 114 5.17 -0.41 11.59
C VAL A 114 4.94 -1.84 12.04
N ARG A 115 5.98 -2.67 11.99
CA ARG A 115 5.97 -4.00 12.60
C ARG A 115 6.62 -3.89 13.97
N SER A 116 5.96 -4.34 15.02
CA SER A 116 6.42 -4.30 16.41
C SER A 116 6.37 -5.69 17.04
N ALA A 117 7.28 -5.96 17.99
CA ALA A 117 7.32 -7.23 18.72
C ALA A 117 6.08 -7.48 19.58
N ALA A 118 5.40 -6.42 20.04
CA ALA A 118 4.19 -6.45 20.82
C ALA A 118 3.22 -5.35 20.35
N PRO A 119 1.92 -5.45 20.68
CA PRO A 119 0.95 -4.40 20.36
C PRO A 119 1.40 -3.06 20.95
N LEU A 120 1.42 -2.02 20.11
CA LEU A 120 1.73 -0.66 20.57
C LEU A 120 0.53 -0.07 21.29
N SER A 121 0.75 0.52 22.46
CA SER A 121 -0.23 1.35 23.15
C SER A 121 -0.57 2.62 22.36
N ASP A 122 -1.70 3.24 22.67
CA ASP A 122 -2.11 4.48 21.99
C ASP A 122 -1.09 5.62 22.20
N GLY A 123 -0.46 5.69 23.37
CA GLY A 123 0.60 6.66 23.66
C GLY A 123 1.86 6.43 22.81
N GLU A 124 2.27 5.16 22.62
CA GLU A 124 3.41 4.82 21.78
C GLU A 124 3.12 5.11 20.30
N ARG A 125 1.90 4.81 19.84
CA ARG A 125 1.45 5.16 18.48
C ARG A 125 1.48 6.66 18.25
N ALA A 126 0.97 7.44 19.19
CA ALA A 126 0.97 8.89 19.10
C ALA A 126 2.39 9.47 19.08
N GLY A 127 3.26 9.00 19.99
CA GLY A 127 4.65 9.44 20.04
C GLY A 127 5.44 9.05 18.78
N LEU A 128 5.19 7.86 18.23
CA LEU A 128 5.83 7.42 16.99
C LEU A 128 5.36 8.25 15.78
N ARG A 129 4.05 8.52 15.69
CA ARG A 129 3.47 9.39 14.65
C ARG A 129 4.09 10.79 14.68
N GLU A 130 4.21 11.36 15.85
CA GLU A 130 4.79 12.69 16.02
C GLU A 130 6.28 12.75 15.62
N ARG A 131 7.08 11.77 16.09
CA ARG A 131 8.52 11.70 15.76
C ARG A 131 8.75 11.51 14.26
N LEU A 132 8.01 10.60 13.63
CA LEU A 132 8.07 10.40 12.19
C LEU A 132 7.58 11.63 11.43
N GLY A 133 6.49 12.25 11.87
CA GLY A 133 5.93 13.46 11.28
C GLY A 133 6.93 14.62 11.28
N ARG A 134 7.57 14.89 12.43
CA ARG A 134 8.62 15.92 12.54
C ARG A 134 9.81 15.64 11.60
N ARG A 135 10.25 14.39 11.51
CA ARG A 135 11.38 14.00 10.65
C ARG A 135 11.08 14.07 9.16
N LEU A 136 9.83 13.82 8.77
CA LEU A 136 9.41 13.75 7.37
C LEU A 136 8.78 15.05 6.87
N GLY A 137 8.41 15.97 7.77
CA GLY A 137 7.67 17.19 7.43
C GLY A 137 6.26 16.92 6.87
N LYS A 138 5.66 15.76 7.19
CA LYS A 138 4.39 15.28 6.67
C LYS A 138 3.52 14.69 7.78
N THR A 139 2.21 14.67 7.58
CA THR A 139 1.30 13.91 8.45
C THR A 139 1.51 12.42 8.24
N VAL A 140 1.76 11.66 9.32
CA VAL A 140 2.03 10.22 9.23
C VAL A 140 0.78 9.43 9.58
N LEU A 141 0.37 8.54 8.65
CA LEU A 141 -0.64 7.51 8.88
C LEU A 141 0.09 6.22 9.27
N LEU A 142 -0.17 5.72 10.49
CA LEU A 142 0.47 4.51 10.99
C LEU A 142 -0.42 3.30 10.76
N ASP A 143 0.10 2.32 10.00
CA ASP A 143 -0.45 0.97 9.91
C ASP A 143 0.43 0.08 10.79
N THR A 144 -0.11 -0.44 11.91
CA THR A 144 0.66 -1.23 12.88
C THR A 144 0.32 -2.71 12.79
N GLU A 145 1.34 -3.55 12.78
CA GLU A 145 1.24 -5.00 12.74
C GLU A 145 2.15 -5.60 13.82
N VAL A 146 1.69 -6.67 14.48
CA VAL A 146 2.52 -7.40 15.46
C VAL A 146 3.28 -8.48 14.72
N ASP A 147 4.60 -8.47 14.84
CA ASP A 147 5.51 -9.46 14.27
C ASP A 147 6.24 -10.21 15.40
N PRO A 148 5.79 -11.43 15.76
CA PRO A 148 6.42 -12.22 16.82
C PRO A 148 7.87 -12.63 16.53
N GLY A 149 8.33 -12.50 15.28
CA GLY A 149 9.73 -12.75 14.90
C GLY A 149 10.70 -11.67 15.36
N LEU A 150 10.18 -10.51 15.80
CA LEU A 150 11.00 -9.45 16.37
C LEU A 150 11.28 -9.73 17.86
N LEU A 151 12.55 -9.74 18.25
CA LEU A 151 12.96 -9.90 19.66
C LEU A 151 12.55 -8.72 20.55
N GLY A 152 12.25 -7.54 19.94
CA GLY A 152 11.88 -6.31 20.63
C GLY A 152 12.04 -5.10 19.72
N GLY A 153 11.43 -3.98 20.13
CA GLY A 153 11.42 -2.76 19.33
C GLY A 153 10.45 -2.81 18.14
N PHE A 154 10.75 -2.07 17.08
CA PHE A 154 9.92 -2.00 15.89
C PHE A 154 10.74 -1.74 14.62
N VAL A 155 10.16 -2.10 13.48
CA VAL A 155 10.66 -1.75 12.14
C VAL A 155 9.58 -0.91 11.46
N ALA A 156 9.93 0.30 11.02
CA ALA A 156 9.02 1.20 10.31
C ALA A 156 9.42 1.33 8.83
N GLU A 157 8.50 1.02 7.94
CA GLU A 157 8.65 1.18 6.49
C GLU A 157 7.87 2.41 6.04
N VAL A 158 8.55 3.41 5.48
CA VAL A 158 7.95 4.65 4.98
C VAL A 158 8.31 4.84 3.52
N GLY A 159 7.39 4.51 2.63
CA GLY A 159 7.67 4.48 1.20
C GLY A 159 8.77 3.48 0.86
N SER A 160 9.91 3.97 0.35
CA SER A 160 11.08 3.14 0.04
C SER A 160 12.13 3.10 1.17
N ARG A 161 11.89 3.78 2.28
CA ARG A 161 12.81 3.85 3.41
C ARG A 161 12.38 2.90 4.50
N VAL A 162 13.34 2.13 5.03
CA VAL A 162 13.17 1.27 6.19
C VAL A 162 13.93 1.89 7.36
N LEU A 163 13.24 2.07 8.46
CA LEU A 163 13.80 2.52 9.74
C LEU A 163 13.77 1.33 10.70
N ASP A 164 14.90 0.68 10.86
CA ASP A 164 15.02 -0.46 11.77
C ASP A 164 15.42 0.05 13.18
N MET A 165 14.46 -0.02 14.09
CA MET A 165 14.60 0.27 15.52
C MET A 165 14.38 -1.00 16.35
N SER A 166 14.54 -2.18 15.75
CA SER A 166 14.49 -3.45 16.47
C SER A 166 15.75 -3.62 17.36
N VAL A 167 15.64 -4.43 18.39
CA VAL A 167 16.76 -4.79 19.26
C VAL A 167 17.90 -5.41 18.43
N ALA A 168 17.55 -6.29 17.48
CA ALA A 168 18.51 -6.90 16.58
C ALA A 168 19.25 -5.87 15.70
N GLY A 169 18.50 -4.91 15.12
CA GLY A 169 19.08 -3.82 14.33
C GLY A 169 19.99 -2.90 15.14
N GLN A 170 19.60 -2.58 16.38
CA GLN A 170 20.43 -1.77 17.28
C GLN A 170 21.72 -2.50 17.67
N LEU A 171 21.66 -3.80 17.98
CA LEU A 171 22.85 -4.62 18.27
C LEU A 171 23.77 -4.72 17.04
N ALA A 172 23.23 -4.91 15.85
CA ALA A 172 24.01 -4.95 14.62
C ALA A 172 24.71 -3.61 14.36
N ALA A 173 24.01 -2.49 14.54
CA ALA A 173 24.60 -1.15 14.41
C ALA A 173 25.69 -0.87 15.44
N LEU A 174 25.50 -1.33 16.69
CA LEU A 174 26.52 -1.21 17.74
C LEU A 174 27.76 -2.04 17.38
N ARG A 175 27.58 -3.29 16.95
CA ARG A 175 28.68 -4.14 16.50
C ARG A 175 29.47 -3.50 15.37
N GLU A 176 28.82 -2.92 14.36
CA GLU A 176 29.51 -2.22 13.27
C GLU A 176 30.32 -1.01 13.78
N ARG A 177 29.77 -0.24 14.74
CA ARG A 177 30.50 0.90 15.33
C ARG A 177 31.74 0.47 16.07
N ILE A 178 31.68 -0.62 16.84
CA ILE A 178 32.82 -1.17 17.56
C ILE A 178 33.90 -1.64 16.58
N ILE A 179 33.52 -2.37 15.53
CA ILE A 179 34.47 -2.87 14.52
C ILE A 179 35.14 -1.70 13.77
N LYS A 180 34.38 -0.68 13.36
CA LYS A 180 34.92 0.51 12.67
C LYS A 180 35.76 1.40 13.59
N GLY A 181 35.39 1.50 14.87
CA GLY A 181 36.17 2.25 15.88
C GLY A 181 37.48 1.56 16.28
N ALA A 182 37.52 0.22 16.26
CA ALA A 182 38.74 -0.55 16.55
C ALA A 182 39.77 -0.56 15.37
N GLY A 183 39.30 -0.29 14.13
CA GLY A 183 40.18 -0.25 12.94
C GLY A 183 40.82 1.13 12.64
N GLY A 184 40.54 2.15 13.46
CA GLY A 184 41.06 3.52 13.27
C GLY A 184 42.23 3.92 14.20
N ALA A 185 42.79 2.98 14.98
CA ALA A 185 43.88 3.22 15.91
C ALA A 185 45.13 2.38 15.54
N ALA A 186 45.58 2.48 14.30
CA ALA A 186 46.88 1.94 13.88
C ALA A 186 47.54 2.91 12.91
#